data_829392ca1c3f6e31c20d0fd3e738039b
#
_entry.id   829392ca1c3f6e31c20d0fd3e738039b
#
_cell.length_a   1.000
_cell.length_b   1.000
_cell.length_c   1.000
_cell.angle_alpha   90.00
_cell.angle_beta   90.00
_cell.angle_gamma   90.00
#
_symmetry.space_group_name_H-M   'P 1'
#
loop_
_entity.id
_entity.type
_entity.pdbx_description
1 polymer ?
#
loop_
_entity_poly.entity_id
_entity_poly.type
_entity_poly.pdbx_seq_one_letter_code
_entity_poly.pdbx_strand_id
1 'polypeptide(L)'
;MSVVPEQGRFQAILPPFEAGGPYTLTVQSQTEQVVYEDVMIGEVWLAGGQSNMELELQDSKNGKEIVQNIHNDGVRYYYTPKVPYVGDKLEEAEKESAWDLCKPDKAGRWSAVAYYFADKIARETGVTVGIIGCNWGGTSAS
;
A
#
# COMPACT_ATOMS: atom_id res chain seq x y z
N MET A 1 -6.48 12.06 20.97
CA MET A 1 -5.92 13.33 20.42
C MET A 1 -7.06 14.10 19.79
N SER A 2 -7.09 15.44 19.94
CA SER A 2 -8.08 16.29 19.29
C SER A 2 -7.38 17.26 18.36
N VAL A 3 -7.95 17.47 17.16
CA VAL A 3 -7.41 18.37 16.13
C VAL A 3 -8.51 19.30 15.67
N VAL A 4 -8.20 20.56 15.46
CA VAL A 4 -9.14 21.56 14.94
C VAL A 4 -9.00 21.62 13.43
N PRO A 5 -10.07 21.43 12.64
CA PRO A 5 -10.01 21.58 11.19
C PRO A 5 -9.80 23.04 10.78
N GLU A 6 -8.96 23.24 9.77
CA GLU A 6 -8.77 24.54 9.10
C GLU A 6 -9.16 24.40 7.63
N GLN A 7 -10.02 25.29 7.12
CA GLN A 7 -10.48 25.30 5.71
C GLN A 7 -11.03 23.93 5.23
N GLY A 8 -11.74 23.18 6.12
CA GLY A 8 -12.31 21.89 5.78
C GLY A 8 -11.30 20.72 5.74
N ARG A 9 -10.06 20.93 6.18
CA ARG A 9 -9.01 19.93 6.28
C ARG A 9 -8.48 19.84 7.70
N PHE A 10 -8.02 18.67 8.09
CA PHE A 10 -7.28 18.52 9.35
C PHE A 10 -6.04 17.64 9.14
N GLN A 11 -5.06 17.83 9.97
CA GLN A 11 -3.87 16.99 10.06
C GLN A 11 -3.64 16.60 11.52
N ALA A 12 -3.46 15.33 11.76
CA ALA A 12 -3.09 14.80 13.05
C ALA A 12 -1.71 14.13 12.97
N ILE A 13 -0.77 14.59 13.78
CA ILE A 13 0.54 13.96 13.90
C ILE A 13 0.48 13.04 15.12
N LEU A 14 0.56 11.75 14.86
CA LEU A 14 0.61 10.75 15.92
C LEU A 14 2.02 10.70 16.54
N PRO A 15 2.14 10.39 17.84
CA PRO A 15 3.44 10.13 18.42
C PRO A 15 4.10 8.90 17.77
N PRO A 16 5.42 8.73 17.90
CA PRO A 16 6.09 7.51 17.46
C PRO A 16 5.49 6.27 18.14
N PHE A 17 5.28 5.23 17.36
CA PHE A 17 4.84 3.92 17.85
C PHE A 17 5.88 2.87 17.44
N GLU A 18 5.99 1.82 18.24
CA GLU A 18 6.68 0.60 17.83
C GLU A 18 5.92 -0.08 16.70
N ALA A 19 6.66 -0.76 15.81
CA ALA A 19 6.05 -1.56 14.75
C ALA A 19 5.10 -2.62 15.33
N GLY A 20 3.94 -2.77 14.74
CA GLY A 20 2.94 -3.72 15.24
C GLY A 20 1.58 -3.53 14.62
N GLY A 21 0.59 -4.20 15.17
CA GLY A 21 -0.80 -4.22 14.73
C GLY A 21 -1.35 -5.65 14.72
N PRO A 22 -2.57 -5.84 14.21
CA PRO A 22 -3.46 -4.80 13.67
C PRO A 22 -4.06 -3.90 14.76
N TYR A 23 -4.18 -2.62 14.45
CA TYR A 23 -4.85 -1.62 15.30
C TYR A 23 -6.14 -1.14 14.64
N THR A 24 -7.00 -0.53 15.45
CA THR A 24 -8.17 0.21 14.96
C THR A 24 -7.92 1.71 15.12
N LEU A 25 -8.02 2.46 14.02
CA LEU A 25 -7.96 3.91 14.02
C LEU A 25 -9.38 4.49 13.87
N THR A 26 -9.81 5.24 14.85
CA THR A 26 -11.11 5.92 14.82
C THR A 26 -10.91 7.43 14.70
N VAL A 27 -11.55 8.01 13.70
CA VAL A 27 -11.65 9.46 13.50
C VAL A 27 -13.09 9.86 13.75
N GLN A 28 -13.31 10.77 14.69
CA GLN A 28 -14.65 11.17 15.12
C GLN A 28 -14.79 12.69 15.12
N SER A 29 -15.91 13.18 14.56
CA SER A 29 -16.40 14.53 14.71
C SER A 29 -17.61 14.56 15.66
N GLN A 30 -18.29 15.71 15.74
CA GLN A 30 -19.55 15.81 16.50
C GLN A 30 -20.71 15.03 15.85
N THR A 31 -20.66 14.82 14.54
CA THR A 31 -21.76 14.27 13.75
C THR A 31 -21.40 12.97 13.04
N GLU A 32 -20.11 12.67 12.86
CA GLU A 32 -19.65 11.57 12.03
C GLU A 32 -18.49 10.81 12.70
N GLN A 33 -18.42 9.54 12.43
CA GLN A 33 -17.34 8.66 12.84
C GLN A 33 -16.89 7.80 11.67
N VAL A 34 -15.57 7.74 11.46
CA VAL A 34 -14.94 6.83 10.50
C VAL A 34 -14.01 5.91 11.28
N VAL A 35 -14.10 4.61 11.00
CA VAL A 35 -13.29 3.57 11.63
C VAL A 35 -12.47 2.86 10.56
N TYR A 36 -11.16 2.84 10.76
CA TYR A 36 -10.23 2.05 9.95
C TYR A 36 -9.77 0.86 10.78
N GLU A 37 -10.08 -0.32 10.32
CA GLU A 37 -9.61 -1.58 10.91
C GLU A 37 -8.35 -2.07 10.20
N ASP A 38 -7.66 -3.06 10.78
CA ASP A 38 -6.44 -3.66 10.25
C ASP A 38 -5.32 -2.65 9.93
N VAL A 39 -5.18 -1.61 10.74
CA VAL A 39 -4.12 -0.61 10.61
C VAL A 39 -2.82 -1.17 11.16
N MET A 40 -1.80 -1.25 10.31
CA MET A 40 -0.47 -1.71 10.68
C MET A 40 0.50 -0.53 10.83
N ILE A 41 1.41 -0.63 11.80
CA ILE A 41 2.55 0.26 11.95
C ILE A 41 3.80 -0.49 11.58
N GLY A 42 4.53 -0.01 10.58
CA GLY A 42 5.69 -0.68 10.03
C GLY A 42 6.45 0.20 9.04
N GLU A 43 7.20 -0.43 8.16
CA GLU A 43 7.96 0.23 7.09
C GLU A 43 7.06 0.46 5.87
N VAL A 44 7.18 1.62 5.23
CA VAL A 44 6.50 1.92 3.96
C VAL A 44 7.53 2.31 2.91
N TRP A 45 7.50 1.61 1.77
CA TRP A 45 8.44 1.80 0.67
C TRP A 45 7.73 2.16 -0.63
N LEU A 46 8.30 3.12 -1.36
CA LEU A 46 7.83 3.49 -2.70
C LEU A 46 8.54 2.63 -3.76
N ALA A 47 7.77 1.82 -4.48
CA ALA A 47 8.25 1.02 -5.60
C ALA A 47 7.99 1.76 -6.91
N GLY A 48 8.87 2.72 -7.23
CA GLY A 48 8.79 3.55 -8.42
C GLY A 48 9.60 2.99 -9.59
N GLY A 49 9.10 3.18 -10.81
CA GLY A 49 9.80 2.78 -12.02
C GLY A 49 8.88 2.51 -13.20
N GLN A 50 9.43 1.88 -14.24
CA GLN A 50 8.68 1.51 -15.44
C GLN A 50 8.67 -0.02 -15.65
N SER A 51 8.92 -0.51 -16.84
CA SER A 51 8.72 -1.90 -17.27
C SER A 51 9.26 -2.96 -16.30
N ASN A 52 10.49 -2.80 -15.79
CA ASN A 52 11.06 -3.80 -14.88
C ASN A 52 10.36 -3.80 -13.52
N MET A 53 9.95 -2.62 -13.02
CA MET A 53 9.19 -2.52 -11.79
C MET A 53 7.72 -2.90 -12.00
N GLU A 54 7.22 -2.82 -13.22
CA GLU A 54 5.84 -3.21 -13.57
C GLU A 54 5.69 -4.72 -13.83
N LEU A 55 6.79 -5.49 -13.99
CA LEU A 55 6.73 -6.94 -14.16
C LEU A 55 5.88 -7.56 -13.05
N GLU A 56 4.75 -8.14 -13.43
CA GLU A 56 3.81 -8.74 -12.50
C GLU A 56 4.39 -10.01 -11.84
N LEU A 57 4.08 -10.22 -10.58
CA LEU A 57 4.55 -11.39 -9.82
C LEU A 57 4.18 -12.70 -10.50
N GLN A 58 2.96 -12.80 -11.04
CA GLN A 58 2.50 -14.00 -11.77
C GLN A 58 3.31 -14.32 -13.02
N ASP A 59 3.98 -13.32 -13.63
CA ASP A 59 4.80 -13.46 -14.85
C ASP A 59 6.28 -13.65 -14.53
N SER A 60 6.66 -13.60 -13.27
CA SER A 60 8.01 -13.90 -12.81
C SER A 60 8.31 -15.41 -12.86
N LYS A 61 9.58 -15.78 -12.70
CA LYS A 61 9.97 -17.19 -12.63
C LYS A 61 9.21 -17.93 -11.52
N ASN A 62 8.47 -18.97 -11.87
CA ASN A 62 7.56 -19.73 -11.01
C ASN A 62 6.43 -18.86 -10.38
N GLY A 63 6.16 -17.68 -10.93
CA GLY A 63 5.27 -16.70 -10.36
C GLY A 63 3.85 -17.23 -10.14
N LYS A 64 3.29 -17.99 -11.08
CA LYS A 64 1.94 -18.57 -10.93
C LYS A 64 1.84 -19.54 -9.75
N GLU A 65 2.84 -20.37 -9.54
CA GLU A 65 2.91 -21.30 -8.41
C GLU A 65 3.06 -20.54 -7.08
N ILE A 66 3.91 -19.51 -7.08
CA ILE A 66 4.13 -18.63 -5.92
C ILE A 66 2.81 -17.95 -5.56
N VAL A 67 2.11 -17.36 -6.52
CA VAL A 67 0.84 -16.66 -6.28
C VAL A 67 -0.23 -17.59 -5.73
N GLN A 68 -0.31 -18.82 -6.22
CA GLN A 68 -1.29 -19.81 -5.70
C GLN A 68 -1.10 -20.14 -4.22
N ASN A 69 0.13 -20.08 -3.73
CA ASN A 69 0.51 -20.46 -2.36
C ASN A 69 0.89 -19.25 -1.51
N ILE A 70 0.71 -18.03 -2.04
CA ILE A 70 1.18 -16.81 -1.38
C ILE A 70 0.34 -16.51 -0.15
N HIS A 71 1.01 -16.29 0.96
CA HIS A 71 0.44 -15.78 2.19
C HIS A 71 1.53 -15.13 3.05
N ASN A 72 1.41 -13.85 3.28
CA ASN A 72 2.28 -13.12 4.19
C ASN A 72 1.54 -11.93 4.80
N ASP A 73 1.05 -12.09 6.03
CA ASP A 73 0.32 -11.03 6.74
C ASP A 73 1.20 -9.80 7.06
N GLY A 74 2.51 -9.94 6.96
CA GLY A 74 3.47 -8.84 7.10
C GLY A 74 3.69 -8.02 5.83
N VAL A 75 2.99 -8.29 4.73
CA VAL A 75 3.13 -7.51 3.48
C VAL A 75 1.78 -6.91 3.08
N ARG A 76 1.80 -5.62 2.75
CA ARG A 76 0.67 -4.85 2.23
C ARG A 76 1.09 -4.15 0.95
N TYR A 77 0.18 -4.01 0.01
CA TYR A 77 0.45 -3.35 -1.26
C TYR A 77 -0.64 -2.34 -1.59
N TYR A 78 -0.24 -1.13 -1.95
CA TYR A 78 -1.11 -0.09 -2.47
C TYR A 78 -0.70 0.23 -3.90
N TYR A 79 -1.63 0.14 -4.83
CA TYR A 79 -1.38 0.49 -6.21
C TYR A 79 -1.77 1.95 -6.47
N THR A 80 -0.79 2.78 -6.83
CA THR A 80 -1.07 4.16 -7.24
C THR A 80 -1.89 4.15 -8.54
N PRO A 81 -3.02 4.86 -8.60
CA PRO A 81 -3.81 4.94 -9.82
C PRO A 81 -3.00 5.42 -11.02
N LYS A 82 -3.11 4.72 -12.15
CA LYS A 82 -2.43 5.08 -13.40
C LYS A 82 -3.28 6.10 -14.18
N VAL A 83 -3.18 7.36 -13.80
CA VAL A 83 -3.83 8.47 -14.50
C VAL A 83 -2.78 9.44 -15.04
N PRO A 84 -2.95 9.94 -16.29
CA PRO A 84 -1.92 10.74 -16.96
C PRO A 84 -1.72 12.13 -16.35
N TYR A 85 -2.65 12.63 -15.55
CA TYR A 85 -2.60 13.97 -14.97
C TYR A 85 -3.14 13.98 -13.54
N VAL A 86 -2.57 14.87 -12.71
CA VAL A 86 -3.11 15.24 -11.39
C VAL A 86 -4.41 16.00 -11.56
N GLY A 87 -5.36 15.85 -10.65
CA GLY A 87 -6.64 16.56 -10.64
C GLY A 87 -7.80 15.62 -10.33
N ASP A 88 -9.02 16.03 -10.69
CA ASP A 88 -10.27 15.35 -10.33
C ASP A 88 -10.26 13.84 -10.65
N LYS A 89 -9.68 13.44 -11.78
CA LYS A 89 -9.57 12.02 -12.16
C LYS A 89 -8.68 11.22 -11.22
N LEU A 90 -7.62 11.82 -10.71
CA LEU A 90 -6.78 11.19 -9.71
C LEU A 90 -7.53 11.05 -8.39
N GLU A 91 -8.21 12.10 -7.96
CA GLU A 91 -9.00 12.08 -6.72
C GLU A 91 -10.13 11.04 -6.78
N GLU A 92 -10.80 10.90 -7.93
CA GLU A 92 -11.82 9.86 -8.14
C GLU A 92 -11.20 8.45 -8.08
N ALA A 93 -10.08 8.22 -8.76
CA ALA A 93 -9.41 6.92 -8.77
C ALA A 93 -8.83 6.56 -7.38
N GLU A 94 -8.35 7.54 -6.63
CA GLU A 94 -7.85 7.32 -5.26
C GLU A 94 -8.96 6.91 -4.27
N LYS A 95 -10.19 7.40 -4.46
CA LYS A 95 -11.33 6.98 -3.62
C LYS A 95 -11.64 5.48 -3.72
N GLU A 96 -11.34 4.87 -4.86
CA GLU A 96 -11.53 3.44 -5.10
C GLU A 96 -10.29 2.61 -4.73
N SER A 97 -9.18 3.26 -4.44
CA SER A 97 -7.92 2.60 -4.09
C SER A 97 -7.90 2.16 -2.64
N ALA A 98 -7.29 1.02 -2.37
CA ALA A 98 -7.12 0.48 -1.03
C ALA A 98 -5.81 -0.29 -0.90
N TRP A 99 -5.39 -0.51 0.34
CA TRP A 99 -4.31 -1.43 0.64
C TRP A 99 -4.77 -2.86 0.45
N ASP A 100 -4.08 -3.61 -0.39
CA ASP A 100 -4.31 -5.04 -0.60
C ASP A 100 -3.49 -5.90 0.36
N LEU A 101 -4.11 -6.99 0.82
CA LEU A 101 -3.44 -8.02 1.59
C LEU A 101 -2.67 -8.98 0.66
N CYS A 102 -1.59 -9.56 1.16
CA CYS A 102 -0.78 -10.53 0.43
C CYS A 102 -1.50 -11.89 0.33
N LYS A 103 -2.42 -11.99 -0.62
CA LYS A 103 -3.27 -13.16 -0.87
C LYS A 103 -3.29 -13.53 -2.36
N PRO A 104 -3.62 -14.79 -2.71
CA PRO A 104 -3.60 -15.28 -4.09
C PRO A 104 -4.45 -14.47 -5.07
N ASP A 105 -5.60 -13.98 -4.65
CA ASP A 105 -6.54 -13.22 -5.47
C ASP A 105 -6.08 -11.77 -5.76
N LYS A 106 -5.06 -11.28 -5.05
CA LYS A 106 -4.54 -9.91 -5.16
C LYS A 106 -3.11 -9.83 -5.66
N ALA A 107 -2.23 -10.64 -5.10
CA ALA A 107 -0.79 -10.49 -5.26
C ALA A 107 -0.27 -10.79 -6.68
N GLY A 108 -1.04 -11.46 -7.52
CA GLY A 108 -0.62 -11.82 -8.88
C GLY A 108 -0.19 -10.63 -9.72
N ARG A 109 -0.84 -9.48 -9.55
CA ARG A 109 -0.57 -8.25 -10.29
C ARG A 109 0.43 -7.30 -9.63
N TRP A 110 0.91 -7.64 -8.45
CA TRP A 110 1.92 -6.82 -7.79
C TRP A 110 3.24 -6.85 -8.54
N SER A 111 4.03 -5.80 -8.39
CA SER A 111 5.41 -5.81 -8.87
C SER A 111 6.18 -6.99 -8.27
N ALA A 112 6.74 -7.84 -9.11
CA ALA A 112 7.56 -8.95 -8.65
C ALA A 112 8.76 -8.47 -7.83
N VAL A 113 9.44 -7.43 -8.30
CA VAL A 113 10.62 -6.86 -7.60
C VAL A 113 10.21 -6.34 -6.22
N ALA A 114 9.13 -5.56 -6.16
CA ALA A 114 8.65 -4.99 -4.92
C ALA A 114 8.15 -6.07 -3.93
N TYR A 115 7.45 -7.08 -4.45
CA TYR A 115 7.00 -8.18 -3.61
C TYR A 115 8.16 -8.96 -2.97
N TYR A 116 9.13 -9.41 -3.79
CA TYR A 116 10.26 -10.17 -3.24
C TYR A 116 11.09 -9.38 -2.24
N PHE A 117 11.25 -8.08 -2.47
CA PHE A 117 11.86 -7.17 -1.52
C PHE A 117 11.08 -7.12 -0.20
N ALA A 118 9.78 -6.85 -0.27
CA ALA A 118 8.92 -6.72 0.91
C ALA A 118 8.80 -8.03 1.70
N ASP A 119 8.60 -9.16 1.00
CA ASP A 119 8.50 -10.47 1.62
C ASP A 119 9.78 -10.84 2.38
N LYS A 120 10.94 -10.55 1.78
CA LYS A 120 12.23 -10.80 2.41
C LYS A 120 12.41 -9.97 3.69
N ILE A 121 12.16 -8.66 3.62
CA ILE A 121 12.29 -7.76 4.76
C ILE A 121 11.31 -8.16 5.88
N ALA A 122 10.03 -8.34 5.54
CA ALA A 122 9.01 -8.69 6.53
C ALA A 122 9.34 -9.99 7.26
N ARG A 123 9.81 -11.03 6.54
CA ARG A 123 10.19 -12.31 7.15
C ARG A 123 11.43 -12.21 8.05
N GLU A 124 12.41 -11.40 7.68
CA GLU A 124 13.65 -11.29 8.45
C GLU A 124 13.52 -10.37 9.66
N THR A 125 12.70 -9.35 9.57
CA THR A 125 12.57 -8.35 10.65
C THR A 125 11.36 -8.58 11.54
N GLY A 126 10.35 -9.30 11.06
CA GLY A 126 9.05 -9.41 11.72
C GLY A 126 8.22 -8.10 11.66
N VAL A 127 8.69 -7.09 10.91
CA VAL A 127 8.00 -5.80 10.74
C VAL A 127 7.13 -5.84 9.51
N THR A 128 5.93 -5.30 9.61
CA THR A 128 5.04 -5.15 8.44
C THR A 128 5.64 -4.19 7.43
N VAL A 129 5.65 -4.59 6.17
CA VAL A 129 6.14 -3.81 5.03
C VAL A 129 4.99 -3.46 4.10
N GLY A 130 4.70 -2.18 3.99
CA GLY A 130 3.78 -1.62 3.01
C GLY A 130 4.55 -1.18 1.76
N ILE A 131 4.07 -1.56 0.59
CA ILE A 131 4.59 -1.10 -0.70
C ILE A 131 3.59 -0.16 -1.35
N ILE A 132 4.05 1.01 -1.75
CA ILE A 132 3.32 1.89 -2.66
C ILE A 132 3.86 1.66 -4.06
N GLY A 133 3.10 0.93 -4.87
CA GLY A 133 3.45 0.65 -6.26
C GLY A 133 3.16 1.86 -7.15
N CYS A 134 4.22 2.55 -7.57
CA CYS A 134 4.18 3.69 -8.48
C CYS A 134 5.01 3.36 -9.72
N ASN A 135 4.47 2.48 -10.56
CA ASN A 135 5.18 1.99 -11.75
C ASN A 135 4.25 2.04 -12.96
N TRP A 136 4.77 2.50 -14.08
CA TRP A 136 4.05 2.57 -15.34
C TRP A 136 5.01 2.42 -16.52
N GLY A 137 4.89 1.30 -17.22
CA GLY A 137 5.72 0.98 -18.39
C GLY A 137 5.55 2.02 -19.50
N GLY A 138 6.66 2.31 -20.17
CA GLY A 138 6.68 3.29 -21.27
C GLY A 138 6.67 4.76 -20.85
N THR A 139 6.72 5.06 -19.56
CA THR A 139 6.82 6.44 -19.06
C THR A 139 8.28 6.87 -18.94
N SER A 140 8.52 8.20 -19.01
CA SER A 140 9.82 8.80 -18.71
C SER A 140 10.11 8.70 -17.20
N ALA A 141 11.40 8.56 -16.86
CA ALA A 141 11.88 8.63 -15.48
C ALA A 141 12.18 10.07 -15.02
N SER A 142 11.80 11.07 -15.82
CA SER A 142 12.02 12.51 -15.57
C SER A 142 10.85 13.12 -14.82
#